data_963f8651987f9344ed405b4a87ef9980
#
_entry.id   963f8651987f9344ed405b4a87ef9980
#
_cell.length_a   1.000
_cell.length_b   1.000
_cell.length_c   1.000
_cell.angle_alpha   90.00
_cell.angle_beta   90.00
_cell.angle_gamma   90.00
#
_symmetry.space_group_name_H-M   'P 1'
#
loop_
_entity.id
_entity.type
_entity.pdbx_description
1 polymer ?
#
loop_
_entity_poly.entity_id
_entity_poly.type
_entity_poly.pdbx_seq_one_letter_code
_entity_poly.pdbx_strand_id
1 'polypeptide(L)'
;MINRRDFIQLGASSILALSASRFAFAKSDTQVNLRIVATTDIHSFLTDFDYYKDAPTEKFGFTRAASLIRQARQEVKNSVLVDNGDLIQGNPIADYQAAKGYKEGKSNPAVDCLNAMHYEVGTLGNHEFNYGLDYLADAIKQAKFPIINANVVKVGTEEPYFTPYVIQTKEVVDSQGKTHKLNIGYIGFVPPQIMVWDKANLQGKVETRDIVKTAQKYVPEMKQKGADIIVALAHTGPSDEPYQEGAENSAFYLADVPHIDAIVFGHSHRLFPNKEFAKSPNADIAKGTVKGVPESMAGYWANNISVIDLTLAQHNGKWLVADGKAVLRPIYDAENKKATTESDAELTALLKPVHEATREFVAQPIGKATDNMYSYLALVQDDPTIQIVNQAQKAYVEKVAPSVAAMAGLPILSAGAPFKAGGRKNDPTGYTEVNKGELTFRNAADLYLYPNTLVVVKATGEELKEWLECSAGMFKQIDPTSDKPQSLLDWDGFRTYN
;
A
#
# COMPACT_ATOMS: atom_id res chain seq x y z
N MET A 1 26.66 -42.81 21.96
CA MET A 1 27.00 -41.36 21.92
C MET A 1 27.11 -40.94 20.46
N ILE A 2 26.11 -40.24 19.98
CA ILE A 2 26.09 -39.72 18.58
C ILE A 2 27.00 -38.51 18.52
N ASN A 3 27.93 -38.52 17.58
CA ASN A 3 28.98 -37.51 17.45
C ASN A 3 28.40 -36.23 16.87
N ARG A 4 28.90 -35.06 17.25
CA ARG A 4 28.44 -33.72 16.74
C ARG A 4 28.42 -33.58 15.20
N ARG A 5 29.25 -34.36 14.51
CA ARG A 5 29.27 -34.41 13.01
C ARG A 5 28.05 -35.11 12.44
N ASP A 6 27.56 -36.17 13.12
CA ASP A 6 26.40 -36.93 12.66
C ASP A 6 25.10 -36.17 12.88
N PHE A 7 25.04 -35.31 13.91
CA PHE A 7 23.89 -34.41 14.15
C PHE A 7 23.79 -33.30 13.12
N ILE A 8 24.94 -32.77 12.64
CA ILE A 8 24.97 -31.72 11.59
C ILE A 8 24.62 -32.32 10.22
N GLN A 9 25.03 -33.58 9.94
CA GLN A 9 24.66 -34.25 8.68
C GLN A 9 23.18 -34.64 8.64
N LEU A 10 22.58 -35.05 9.73
CA LEU A 10 21.15 -35.31 9.83
C LEU A 10 20.30 -34.04 9.73
N GLY A 11 20.74 -32.92 10.31
CA GLY A 11 20.10 -31.62 10.17
C GLY A 11 20.18 -31.05 8.75
N ALA A 12 21.33 -31.14 8.09
CA ALA A 12 21.51 -30.67 6.71
C ALA A 12 20.73 -31.50 5.68
N SER A 13 20.61 -32.82 5.89
CA SER A 13 19.83 -33.71 5.04
C SER A 13 18.32 -33.47 5.15
N SER A 14 17.83 -33.08 6.32
CA SER A 14 16.41 -32.77 6.54
C SER A 14 16.02 -31.41 5.92
N ILE A 15 16.91 -30.42 5.93
CA ILE A 15 16.67 -29.11 5.31
C ILE A 15 16.74 -29.18 3.78
N LEU A 16 17.65 -30.00 3.22
CA LEU A 16 17.73 -30.25 1.77
C LEU A 16 16.53 -31.08 1.26
N ALA A 17 15.98 -31.98 2.06
CA ALA A 17 14.80 -32.76 1.70
C ALA A 17 13.51 -31.92 1.65
N LEU A 18 13.38 -30.88 2.47
CA LEU A 18 12.24 -29.96 2.43
C LEU A 18 12.28 -28.99 1.25
N SER A 19 13.46 -28.59 0.78
CA SER A 19 13.61 -27.76 -0.42
C SER A 19 13.55 -28.54 -1.74
N ALA A 20 13.88 -29.82 -1.75
CA ALA A 20 13.81 -30.69 -2.92
C ALA A 20 12.39 -31.26 -3.18
N SER A 21 11.48 -31.22 -2.21
CA SER A 21 10.13 -31.75 -2.37
C SER A 21 9.19 -30.90 -3.26
N ARG A 22 9.60 -29.71 -3.69
CA ARG A 22 8.84 -28.89 -4.64
C ARG A 22 8.93 -29.33 -6.11
N PHE A 23 9.72 -30.34 -6.47
CA PHE A 23 10.04 -30.64 -7.88
C PHE A 23 9.73 -32.06 -8.38
N ALA A 24 9.03 -32.90 -7.65
CA ALA A 24 8.70 -34.24 -8.14
C ALA A 24 7.20 -34.58 -8.06
N PHE A 25 6.39 -33.81 -8.81
CA PHE A 25 5.01 -34.23 -9.05
C PHE A 25 4.96 -35.18 -10.24
N ALA A 26 4.43 -36.40 -10.02
CA ALA A 26 4.19 -37.34 -11.12
C ALA A 26 3.14 -36.75 -12.07
N LYS A 27 3.28 -37.07 -13.37
CA LYS A 27 2.39 -36.62 -14.47
C LYS A 27 0.91 -37.05 -14.31
N SER A 28 0.57 -37.75 -13.23
CA SER A 28 -0.76 -38.34 -12.94
C SER A 28 -1.57 -37.57 -11.92
N ASP A 29 -1.03 -36.49 -11.30
CA ASP A 29 -1.75 -35.75 -10.25
C ASP A 29 -2.79 -34.81 -10.85
N THR A 30 -3.96 -34.74 -10.23
CA THR A 30 -5.01 -33.77 -10.60
C THR A 30 -4.46 -32.36 -10.44
N GLN A 31 -4.53 -31.55 -11.49
CA GLN A 31 -4.02 -30.17 -11.48
C GLN A 31 -5.12 -29.15 -11.66
N VAL A 32 -5.04 -28.07 -10.91
CA VAL A 32 -5.90 -26.89 -11.00
C VAL A 32 -5.05 -25.64 -11.15
N ASN A 33 -5.40 -24.79 -12.09
CA ASN A 33 -4.84 -23.45 -12.18
C ASN A 33 -5.76 -22.48 -11.43
N LEU A 34 -5.20 -21.71 -10.49
CA LEU A 34 -5.89 -20.67 -9.73
C LEU A 34 -5.22 -19.32 -10.01
N ARG A 35 -6.00 -18.32 -10.38
CA ARG A 35 -5.55 -16.93 -10.52
C ARG A 35 -5.98 -16.11 -9.32
N ILE A 36 -5.03 -15.44 -8.68
CA ILE A 36 -5.28 -14.40 -7.69
C ILE A 36 -5.14 -13.07 -8.41
N VAL A 37 -6.21 -12.29 -8.46
CA VAL A 37 -6.19 -10.91 -8.92
C VAL A 37 -6.22 -10.02 -7.68
N ALA A 38 -5.34 -9.02 -7.61
CA ALA A 38 -5.26 -8.19 -6.43
C ALA A 38 -5.08 -6.71 -6.76
N THR A 39 -5.61 -5.87 -5.85
CA THR A 39 -5.36 -4.44 -5.78
C THR A 39 -4.69 -4.10 -4.46
N THR A 40 -4.01 -2.95 -4.42
CA THR A 40 -3.38 -2.37 -3.23
C THR A 40 -3.30 -0.85 -3.40
N ASP A 41 -3.27 -0.12 -2.30
CA ASP A 41 -2.97 1.32 -2.30
C ASP A 41 -3.86 2.12 -3.28
N ILE A 42 -5.15 1.80 -3.32
CA ILE A 42 -6.12 2.49 -4.20
C ILE A 42 -6.31 3.95 -3.75
N HIS A 43 -6.23 4.23 -2.45
CA HIS A 43 -6.31 5.57 -1.87
C HIS A 43 -7.51 6.38 -2.35
N SER A 44 -8.66 5.73 -2.51
CA SER A 44 -9.88 6.34 -3.04
C SER A 44 -9.75 7.02 -4.42
N PHE A 45 -8.71 6.69 -5.20
CA PHE A 45 -8.63 7.06 -6.61
C PHE A 45 -9.58 6.18 -7.42
N LEU A 46 -10.88 6.40 -7.22
CA LEU A 46 -11.94 5.54 -7.74
C LEU A 46 -12.28 5.83 -9.18
N THR A 47 -12.20 7.11 -9.59
CA THR A 47 -12.49 7.57 -10.94
C THR A 47 -11.22 7.86 -11.71
N ASP A 48 -11.28 7.84 -13.03
CA ASP A 48 -10.23 8.31 -13.94
C ASP A 48 -10.26 9.84 -14.08
N PHE A 49 -10.23 10.54 -12.94
CA PHE A 49 -10.32 12.00 -12.85
C PHE A 49 -9.37 12.56 -11.78
N ASP A 50 -8.57 13.54 -12.20
CA ASP A 50 -7.68 14.28 -11.32
C ASP A 50 -8.43 15.48 -10.71
N TYR A 51 -8.85 15.34 -9.44
CA TYR A 51 -9.58 16.41 -8.73
C TYR A 51 -8.71 17.63 -8.41
N TYR A 52 -7.39 17.49 -8.40
CA TYR A 52 -6.47 18.61 -8.20
C TYR A 52 -6.34 19.46 -9.47
N LYS A 53 -6.36 18.82 -10.64
CA LYS A 53 -6.29 19.48 -11.96
C LYS A 53 -7.67 19.74 -12.56
N ASP A 54 -8.73 19.23 -11.96
CA ASP A 54 -10.10 19.23 -12.48
C ASP A 54 -10.21 18.71 -13.93
N ALA A 55 -9.56 17.61 -14.19
CA ALA A 55 -9.44 17.06 -15.54
C ALA A 55 -9.47 15.52 -15.55
N PRO A 56 -9.98 14.90 -16.62
CA PRO A 56 -9.85 13.46 -16.83
C PRO A 56 -8.38 13.04 -16.91
N THR A 57 -8.10 11.80 -16.52
CA THR A 57 -6.78 11.20 -16.60
C THR A 57 -6.87 9.73 -17.05
N GLU A 58 -5.84 9.26 -17.73
CA GLU A 58 -5.70 7.84 -18.09
C GLU A 58 -4.71 7.10 -17.21
N LYS A 59 -4.01 7.81 -16.30
CA LYS A 59 -2.85 7.28 -15.58
C LYS A 59 -3.20 6.58 -14.28
N PHE A 60 -4.38 6.81 -13.74
CA PHE A 60 -4.88 6.19 -12.52
C PHE A 60 -6.41 6.12 -12.55
N GLY A 61 -6.99 5.38 -11.62
CA GLY A 61 -8.43 5.28 -11.43
C GLY A 61 -8.93 3.85 -11.41
N PHE A 62 -9.64 3.50 -10.34
CA PHE A 62 -10.14 2.15 -10.12
C PHE A 62 -11.16 1.72 -11.20
N THR A 63 -11.92 2.66 -11.79
CA THR A 63 -12.82 2.36 -12.91
C THR A 63 -12.09 1.72 -14.10
N ARG A 64 -10.85 2.12 -14.39
CA ARG A 64 -10.02 1.48 -15.44
C ARG A 64 -9.46 0.15 -14.97
N ALA A 65 -8.93 0.09 -13.74
CA ALA A 65 -8.44 -1.17 -13.17
C ALA A 65 -9.53 -2.25 -13.13
N ALA A 66 -10.79 -1.88 -12.87
CA ALA A 66 -11.94 -2.78 -12.87
C ALA A 66 -12.13 -3.48 -14.21
N SER A 67 -11.96 -2.79 -15.33
CA SER A 67 -12.01 -3.42 -16.66
C SER A 67 -10.91 -4.48 -16.84
N LEU A 68 -9.68 -4.20 -16.40
CA LEU A 68 -8.59 -5.19 -16.42
C LEU A 68 -8.86 -6.37 -15.46
N ILE A 69 -9.44 -6.10 -14.28
CA ILE A 69 -9.85 -7.15 -13.33
C ILE A 69 -10.90 -8.08 -13.98
N ARG A 70 -11.94 -7.53 -14.60
CA ARG A 70 -12.96 -8.32 -15.29
C ARG A 70 -12.32 -9.16 -16.41
N GLN A 71 -11.45 -8.56 -17.23
CA GLN A 71 -10.73 -9.28 -18.27
C GLN A 71 -9.86 -10.41 -17.70
N ALA A 72 -9.05 -10.11 -16.68
CA ALA A 72 -8.18 -11.09 -16.05
C ALA A 72 -8.95 -12.29 -15.48
N ARG A 73 -10.16 -12.06 -14.93
CA ARG A 73 -11.03 -13.12 -14.40
C ARG A 73 -11.68 -13.95 -15.52
N GLN A 74 -12.06 -13.32 -16.64
CA GLN A 74 -12.67 -14.01 -17.78
C GLN A 74 -11.69 -14.93 -18.53
N GLU A 75 -10.38 -14.68 -18.48
CA GLU A 75 -9.35 -15.49 -19.13
C GLU A 75 -9.18 -16.88 -18.51
N VAL A 76 -9.67 -17.11 -17.29
CA VAL A 76 -9.43 -18.34 -16.52
C VAL A 76 -10.73 -18.88 -15.90
N LYS A 77 -10.74 -20.20 -15.61
CA LYS A 77 -11.89 -20.85 -14.97
C LYS A 77 -11.95 -20.57 -13.47
N ASN A 78 -10.79 -20.45 -12.82
CA ASN A 78 -10.71 -20.29 -11.38
C ASN A 78 -9.94 -19.02 -11.05
N SER A 79 -10.61 -18.06 -10.42
CA SER A 79 -9.97 -16.84 -9.94
C SER A 79 -10.52 -16.43 -8.59
N VAL A 80 -9.71 -15.71 -7.82
CA VAL A 80 -10.09 -14.98 -6.61
C VAL A 80 -9.67 -13.52 -6.77
N LEU A 81 -10.41 -12.61 -6.14
CA LEU A 81 -10.15 -11.17 -6.17
C LEU A 81 -9.99 -10.65 -4.75
N VAL A 82 -8.85 -10.02 -4.45
CA VAL A 82 -8.48 -9.56 -3.11
C VAL A 82 -7.95 -8.13 -3.12
N ASP A 83 -8.09 -7.44 -1.98
CA ASP A 83 -7.56 -6.09 -1.77
C ASP A 83 -6.55 -6.08 -0.62
N ASN A 84 -5.45 -5.36 -0.80
CA ASN A 84 -4.35 -5.33 0.15
C ASN A 84 -4.30 -4.03 0.98
N GLY A 85 -5.40 -3.29 1.11
CA GLY A 85 -5.50 -2.13 1.99
C GLY A 85 -5.04 -0.81 1.37
N ASP A 86 -5.03 0.23 2.20
CA ASP A 86 -4.92 1.64 1.82
C ASP A 86 -5.99 2.02 0.80
N LEU A 87 -7.24 1.76 1.18
CA LEU A 87 -8.40 1.91 0.32
C LEU A 87 -9.14 3.23 0.53
N ILE A 88 -9.43 3.59 1.80
CA ILE A 88 -10.46 4.59 2.15
C ILE A 88 -9.95 6.01 2.35
N GLN A 89 -8.66 6.27 2.19
CA GLN A 89 -8.02 7.58 2.37
C GLN A 89 -7.09 7.92 1.20
N GLY A 90 -6.94 9.20 0.84
CA GLY A 90 -5.89 9.71 -0.05
C GLY A 90 -6.36 10.57 -1.24
N ASN A 91 -7.60 10.47 -1.66
CA ASN A 91 -8.17 11.25 -2.77
C ASN A 91 -9.26 12.20 -2.24
N PRO A 92 -9.54 13.34 -2.87
CA PRO A 92 -10.65 14.23 -2.48
C PRO A 92 -12.02 13.57 -2.31
N ILE A 93 -12.30 12.43 -2.96
CA ILE A 93 -13.48 11.63 -2.68
C ILE A 93 -13.48 11.16 -1.20
N ALA A 94 -12.33 10.70 -0.70
CA ALA A 94 -12.19 10.29 0.69
C ALA A 94 -12.36 11.47 1.65
N ASP A 95 -11.76 12.63 1.34
CA ASP A 95 -11.89 13.85 2.15
C ASP A 95 -13.34 14.32 2.22
N TYR A 96 -14.03 14.32 1.07
CA TYR A 96 -15.46 14.61 1.02
C TYR A 96 -16.27 13.64 1.87
N GLN A 97 -16.01 12.35 1.77
CA GLN A 97 -16.68 11.31 2.54
C GLN A 97 -16.41 11.45 4.03
N ALA A 98 -15.17 11.68 4.44
CA ALA A 98 -14.78 11.88 5.84
C ALA A 98 -15.42 13.14 6.42
N ALA A 99 -15.44 14.26 5.67
CA ALA A 99 -16.08 15.51 6.09
C ALA A 99 -17.61 15.41 6.25
N LYS A 100 -18.27 14.55 5.46
CA LYS A 100 -19.73 14.35 5.53
C LYS A 100 -20.15 13.25 6.50
N GLY A 101 -19.22 12.34 6.84
CA GLY A 101 -19.48 11.16 7.67
C GLY A 101 -20.43 10.17 6.99
N TYR A 102 -20.73 9.09 7.70
CA TYR A 102 -21.74 8.12 7.28
C TYR A 102 -23.12 8.58 7.75
N LYS A 103 -23.98 8.92 6.81
CA LYS A 103 -25.38 9.18 7.07
C LYS A 103 -26.19 7.93 6.73
N GLU A 104 -27.35 7.78 7.36
CA GLU A 104 -28.27 6.68 7.08
C GLU A 104 -28.50 6.53 5.57
N GLY A 105 -28.27 5.31 5.06
CA GLY A 105 -28.40 4.99 3.64
C GLY A 105 -27.24 5.42 2.73
N LYS A 106 -26.14 5.97 3.27
CA LYS A 106 -24.93 6.29 2.50
C LYS A 106 -23.76 5.45 2.95
N SER A 107 -23.15 4.77 2.01
CA SER A 107 -21.97 3.92 2.19
C SER A 107 -20.68 4.62 1.76
N ASN A 108 -19.55 4.00 2.10
CA ASN A 108 -18.24 4.43 1.61
C ASN A 108 -18.09 4.06 0.13
N PRO A 109 -17.86 5.02 -0.77
CA PRO A 109 -17.81 4.76 -2.21
C PRO A 109 -16.70 3.79 -2.62
N ALA A 110 -15.57 3.73 -1.88
CA ALA A 110 -14.52 2.77 -2.15
C ALA A 110 -14.98 1.34 -1.81
N VAL A 111 -15.64 1.15 -0.67
CA VAL A 111 -16.20 -0.14 -0.29
C VAL A 111 -17.32 -0.56 -1.26
N ASP A 112 -18.14 0.38 -1.72
CA ASP A 112 -19.18 0.09 -2.72
C ASP A 112 -18.58 -0.42 -4.05
N CYS A 113 -17.48 0.16 -4.48
CA CYS A 113 -16.74 -0.33 -5.66
C CYS A 113 -16.27 -1.78 -5.48
N LEU A 114 -15.64 -2.09 -4.34
CA LEU A 114 -15.17 -3.45 -4.08
C LEU A 114 -16.34 -4.44 -3.97
N ASN A 115 -17.47 -4.03 -3.35
CA ASN A 115 -18.70 -4.83 -3.31
C ASN A 115 -19.25 -5.11 -4.72
N ALA A 116 -19.29 -4.10 -5.60
CA ALA A 116 -19.76 -4.23 -6.97
C ALA A 116 -18.85 -5.13 -7.82
N MET A 117 -17.55 -5.13 -7.54
CA MET A 117 -16.58 -6.01 -8.20
C MET A 117 -16.50 -7.41 -7.60
N HIS A 118 -17.27 -7.71 -6.54
CA HIS A 118 -17.30 -9.00 -5.85
C HIS A 118 -15.92 -9.42 -5.33
N TYR A 119 -15.28 -8.53 -4.55
CA TYR A 119 -14.07 -8.91 -3.81
C TYR A 119 -14.39 -10.02 -2.81
N GLU A 120 -13.45 -10.93 -2.63
CA GLU A 120 -13.62 -12.10 -1.76
C GLU A 120 -13.02 -11.88 -0.37
N VAL A 121 -11.92 -11.13 -0.28
CA VAL A 121 -11.26 -10.74 0.98
C VAL A 121 -10.53 -9.41 0.78
N GLY A 122 -10.47 -8.59 1.84
CA GLY A 122 -9.61 -7.42 1.92
C GLY A 122 -8.81 -7.42 3.22
N THR A 123 -7.70 -6.67 3.24
CA THR A 123 -6.98 -6.35 4.48
C THR A 123 -6.98 -4.85 4.75
N LEU A 124 -6.39 -4.45 5.88
CA LEU A 124 -6.19 -3.06 6.23
C LEU A 124 -4.77 -2.63 5.88
N GLY A 125 -4.60 -1.43 5.34
CA GLY A 125 -3.34 -0.73 5.29
C GLY A 125 -3.22 0.29 6.43
N ASN A 126 -2.17 1.09 6.41
CA ASN A 126 -1.94 2.09 7.46
C ASN A 126 -2.91 3.28 7.33
N HIS A 127 -3.29 3.66 6.12
CA HIS A 127 -4.19 4.78 5.90
C HIS A 127 -5.66 4.50 6.27
N GLU A 128 -6.05 3.27 6.54
CA GLU A 128 -7.34 2.94 7.12
C GLU A 128 -7.53 3.54 8.51
N PHE A 129 -6.46 3.83 9.23
CA PHE A 129 -6.51 4.35 10.61
C PHE A 129 -6.57 5.88 10.71
N ASN A 130 -6.34 6.61 9.62
CA ASN A 130 -6.22 8.06 9.61
C ASN A 130 -7.49 8.79 10.11
N TYR A 131 -8.66 8.26 9.83
CA TYR A 131 -9.94 8.82 10.29
C TYR A 131 -10.43 8.21 11.62
N GLY A 132 -9.61 7.37 12.27
CA GLY A 132 -9.91 6.72 13.55
C GLY A 132 -10.72 5.43 13.44
N LEU A 133 -10.73 4.68 14.56
CA LEU A 133 -11.30 3.32 14.60
C LEU A 133 -12.82 3.28 14.39
N ASP A 134 -13.55 4.32 14.82
CA ASP A 134 -15.01 4.35 14.65
C ASP A 134 -15.40 4.51 13.17
N TYR A 135 -14.71 5.41 12.45
CA TYR A 135 -14.89 5.58 11.01
C TYR A 135 -14.53 4.29 10.26
N LEU A 136 -13.40 3.67 10.62
CA LEU A 136 -12.97 2.40 10.04
C LEU A 136 -13.99 1.29 10.30
N ALA A 137 -14.50 1.17 11.53
CA ALA A 137 -15.50 0.17 11.88
C ALA A 137 -16.78 0.34 11.05
N ASP A 138 -17.20 1.58 10.80
CA ASP A 138 -18.36 1.87 9.96
C ASP A 138 -18.12 1.53 8.49
N ALA A 139 -16.90 1.75 7.97
CA ALA A 139 -16.53 1.32 6.62
C ALA A 139 -16.52 -0.21 6.50
N ILE A 140 -15.89 -0.93 7.44
CA ILE A 140 -15.82 -2.41 7.44
C ILE A 140 -17.21 -3.05 7.46
N LYS A 141 -18.16 -2.52 8.24
CA LYS A 141 -19.54 -3.04 8.30
C LYS A 141 -20.26 -3.04 6.96
N GLN A 142 -19.84 -2.21 6.02
CA GLN A 142 -20.47 -2.08 4.70
C GLN A 142 -19.90 -3.07 3.67
N ALA A 143 -18.74 -3.65 3.95
CA ALA A 143 -18.13 -4.65 3.09
C ALA A 143 -18.97 -5.95 3.08
N LYS A 144 -19.25 -6.47 1.89
CA LYS A 144 -19.94 -7.75 1.68
C LYS A 144 -18.97 -8.94 1.67
N PHE A 145 -17.74 -8.69 2.05
CA PHE A 145 -16.64 -9.65 2.14
C PHE A 145 -15.84 -9.39 3.43
N PRO A 146 -15.14 -10.39 3.96
CA PRO A 146 -14.34 -10.18 5.16
C PRO A 146 -13.17 -9.23 4.92
N ILE A 147 -12.97 -8.31 5.86
CA ILE A 147 -11.77 -7.48 5.98
C ILE A 147 -11.01 -7.99 7.20
N ILE A 148 -9.74 -8.36 7.00
CA ILE A 148 -8.93 -9.08 7.98
C ILE A 148 -7.68 -8.30 8.37
N ASN A 149 -7.23 -8.49 9.62
CA ASN A 149 -5.91 -8.06 10.06
C ASN A 149 -5.46 -8.85 11.29
N ALA A 150 -4.28 -9.46 11.24
CA ALA A 150 -3.82 -10.41 12.25
C ALA A 150 -2.93 -9.77 13.32
N ASN A 151 -2.27 -8.66 13.04
CA ASN A 151 -1.25 -8.10 13.93
C ASN A 151 -1.67 -6.84 14.69
N VAL A 152 -2.91 -6.37 14.54
CA VAL A 152 -3.51 -5.37 15.42
C VAL A 152 -4.29 -6.08 16.53
N VAL A 153 -3.93 -5.82 17.79
CA VAL A 153 -4.51 -6.46 18.96
C VAL A 153 -5.13 -5.44 19.91
N LYS A 154 -6.01 -5.88 20.79
CA LYS A 154 -6.57 -5.05 21.86
C LYS A 154 -5.46 -4.67 22.84
N VAL A 155 -5.45 -3.42 23.31
CA VAL A 155 -4.43 -2.92 24.21
C VAL A 155 -4.23 -3.82 25.45
N GLY A 156 -2.97 -4.11 25.76
CA GLY A 156 -2.59 -4.95 26.88
C GLY A 156 -2.93 -6.43 26.75
N THR A 157 -3.27 -6.93 25.54
CA THR A 157 -3.63 -8.34 25.31
C THR A 157 -2.96 -8.89 24.05
N GLU A 158 -3.13 -10.22 23.85
CA GLU A 158 -2.82 -10.91 22.59
C GLU A 158 -4.08 -11.20 21.76
N GLU A 159 -5.23 -10.67 22.16
CA GLU A 159 -6.49 -10.85 21.44
C GLU A 159 -6.53 -9.97 20.21
N PRO A 160 -6.75 -10.50 19.00
CA PRO A 160 -6.88 -9.71 17.79
C PRO A 160 -8.02 -8.69 17.90
N TYR A 161 -7.77 -7.47 17.43
CA TYR A 161 -8.80 -6.43 17.38
C TYR A 161 -9.75 -6.63 16.18
N PHE A 162 -9.21 -7.10 15.06
CA PHE A 162 -9.95 -7.47 13.86
C PHE A 162 -9.96 -8.99 13.68
N THR A 163 -10.73 -9.51 12.73
CA THR A 163 -10.65 -10.91 12.30
C THR A 163 -9.23 -11.18 11.76
N PRO A 164 -8.43 -12.07 12.39
CA PRO A 164 -7.02 -12.20 12.02
C PRO A 164 -6.80 -12.87 10.67
N TYR A 165 -7.63 -13.83 10.31
CA TYR A 165 -7.59 -14.56 9.05
C TYR A 165 -8.96 -15.19 8.77
N VAL A 166 -9.16 -15.63 7.52
CA VAL A 166 -10.32 -16.44 7.11
C VAL A 166 -9.88 -17.62 6.27
N ILE A 167 -10.63 -18.70 6.32
CA ILE A 167 -10.48 -19.86 5.43
C ILE A 167 -11.78 -20.00 4.65
N GLN A 168 -11.70 -19.85 3.32
CA GLN A 168 -12.85 -19.93 2.43
C GLN A 168 -12.73 -21.17 1.54
N THR A 169 -13.80 -21.97 1.47
CA THR A 169 -13.89 -23.08 0.54
C THR A 169 -14.37 -22.57 -0.81
N LYS A 170 -13.58 -22.80 -1.85
CA LYS A 170 -13.92 -22.46 -3.23
C LYS A 170 -14.07 -23.72 -4.06
N GLU A 171 -15.09 -23.76 -4.93
CA GLU A 171 -15.16 -24.75 -5.98
C GLU A 171 -14.23 -24.33 -7.11
N VAL A 172 -13.34 -25.24 -7.52
CA VAL A 172 -12.36 -25.04 -8.58
C VAL A 172 -12.46 -26.16 -9.61
N VAL A 173 -12.25 -25.82 -10.86
CA VAL A 173 -12.40 -26.74 -11.99
C VAL A 173 -11.01 -27.09 -12.54
N ASP A 174 -10.71 -28.37 -12.64
CA ASP A 174 -9.43 -28.87 -13.18
C ASP A 174 -9.36 -28.78 -14.73
N SER A 175 -8.23 -29.19 -15.28
CA SER A 175 -8.00 -29.22 -16.73
C SER A 175 -8.94 -30.15 -17.51
N GLN A 176 -9.53 -31.14 -16.83
CA GLN A 176 -10.47 -32.10 -17.38
C GLN A 176 -11.94 -31.69 -17.22
N GLY A 177 -12.19 -30.55 -16.55
CA GLY A 177 -13.54 -30.05 -16.29
C GLY A 177 -14.19 -30.60 -15.03
N LYS A 178 -13.48 -31.33 -14.19
CA LYS A 178 -13.98 -31.85 -12.92
C LYS A 178 -13.87 -30.79 -11.83
N THR A 179 -14.94 -30.68 -11.02
CA THR A 179 -15.00 -29.75 -9.87
C THR A 179 -14.39 -30.37 -8.63
N HIS A 180 -13.62 -29.58 -7.91
CA HIS A 180 -12.97 -29.90 -6.64
C HIS A 180 -13.20 -28.80 -5.61
N LYS A 181 -13.09 -29.12 -4.33
CA LYS A 181 -13.07 -28.13 -3.25
C LYS A 181 -11.62 -27.76 -2.94
N LEU A 182 -11.37 -26.47 -2.78
CA LEU A 182 -10.10 -25.90 -2.38
C LEU A 182 -10.34 -24.95 -1.20
N ASN A 183 -9.68 -25.18 -0.08
CA ASN A 183 -9.74 -24.31 1.09
C ASN A 183 -8.59 -23.30 1.02
N ILE A 184 -8.91 -22.04 0.76
CA ILE A 184 -7.93 -20.95 0.67
C ILE A 184 -7.97 -20.18 1.99
N GLY A 185 -6.82 -20.15 2.68
CA GLY A 185 -6.61 -19.30 3.84
C GLY A 185 -6.08 -17.94 3.41
N TYR A 186 -6.66 -16.87 3.98
CA TYR A 186 -6.18 -15.50 3.80
C TYR A 186 -5.82 -14.91 5.16
N ILE A 187 -4.66 -14.28 5.26
CA ILE A 187 -4.18 -13.61 6.48
C ILE A 187 -3.72 -12.20 6.14
N GLY A 188 -4.10 -11.21 6.96
CA GLY A 188 -3.82 -9.79 6.72
C GLY A 188 -2.83 -9.20 7.70
N PHE A 189 -2.00 -8.24 7.24
CA PHE A 189 -1.02 -7.54 8.06
C PHE A 189 -0.94 -6.06 7.71
N VAL A 190 -0.50 -5.25 8.71
CA VAL A 190 -0.23 -3.82 8.57
C VAL A 190 1.09 -3.47 9.28
N PRO A 191 1.83 -2.41 8.87
CA PRO A 191 3.05 -2.00 9.55
C PRO A 191 2.81 -1.69 11.03
N PRO A 192 3.64 -2.19 11.96
CA PRO A 192 3.53 -1.84 13.37
C PRO A 192 3.60 -0.34 13.65
N GLN A 193 4.18 0.44 12.75
CA GLN A 193 4.38 1.88 12.82
C GLN A 193 3.09 2.71 12.82
N ILE A 194 1.92 2.11 12.51
CA ILE A 194 0.63 2.81 12.68
C ILE A 194 0.46 3.36 14.10
N MET A 195 1.07 2.72 15.10
CA MET A 195 1.04 3.20 16.49
C MET A 195 1.78 4.53 16.69
N VAL A 196 2.68 4.88 15.77
CA VAL A 196 3.38 6.17 15.75
C VAL A 196 2.63 7.15 14.86
N TRP A 197 2.29 6.74 13.63
CA TRP A 197 1.67 7.60 12.62
C TRP A 197 0.27 8.05 13.02
N ASP A 198 -0.53 7.15 13.58
CA ASP A 198 -1.91 7.40 14.00
C ASP A 198 -2.08 7.40 15.53
N LYS A 199 -1.03 7.78 16.25
CA LYS A 199 -1.02 7.77 17.72
C LYS A 199 -2.26 8.44 18.33
N ALA A 200 -2.70 9.57 17.79
CA ALA A 200 -3.87 10.29 18.28
C ALA A 200 -5.17 9.46 18.21
N ASN A 201 -5.28 8.59 17.21
CA ASN A 201 -6.43 7.74 16.98
C ASN A 201 -6.36 6.41 17.72
N LEU A 202 -5.13 5.88 17.96
CA LEU A 202 -4.90 4.48 18.33
C LEU A 202 -4.41 4.28 19.77
N GLN A 203 -3.71 5.27 20.37
CA GLN A 203 -3.13 5.12 21.70
C GLN A 203 -4.20 4.77 22.75
N GLY A 204 -3.93 3.72 23.54
CA GLY A 204 -4.84 3.27 24.61
C GLY A 204 -6.04 2.45 24.12
N LYS A 205 -6.15 2.18 22.82
CA LYS A 205 -7.24 1.38 22.23
C LYS A 205 -6.72 0.07 21.65
N VAL A 206 -5.61 0.14 20.91
CA VAL A 206 -4.99 -1.02 20.24
C VAL A 206 -3.48 -0.99 20.42
N GLU A 207 -2.85 -2.12 20.10
CA GLU A 207 -1.41 -2.29 19.94
C GLU A 207 -1.15 -3.08 18.67
N THR A 208 0.10 -3.05 18.18
CA THR A 208 0.52 -3.87 17.04
C THR A 208 1.53 -4.92 17.47
N ARG A 209 1.62 -5.98 16.69
CA ARG A 209 2.61 -7.05 16.83
C ARG A 209 3.45 -7.13 15.56
N ASP A 210 4.63 -7.71 15.70
CA ASP A 210 5.51 -7.99 14.57
C ASP A 210 4.82 -8.85 13.52
N ILE A 211 4.98 -8.48 12.24
CA ILE A 211 4.31 -9.13 11.11
C ILE A 211 4.76 -10.59 10.97
N VAL A 212 6.08 -10.83 10.98
CA VAL A 212 6.64 -12.17 10.75
C VAL A 212 6.31 -13.12 11.90
N LYS A 213 6.43 -12.66 13.15
CA LYS A 213 6.07 -13.45 14.33
C LYS A 213 4.57 -13.77 14.35
N THR A 214 3.75 -12.82 13.95
CA THR A 214 2.30 -13.03 13.85
C THR A 214 1.97 -14.06 12.76
N ALA A 215 2.65 -14.01 11.60
CA ALA A 215 2.50 -15.03 10.57
C ALA A 215 2.93 -16.42 11.07
N GLN A 216 4.07 -16.51 11.75
CA GLN A 216 4.57 -17.76 12.35
C GLN A 216 3.61 -18.35 13.39
N LYS A 217 2.81 -17.52 14.06
CA LYS A 217 1.77 -17.97 15.01
C LYS A 217 0.55 -18.52 14.28
N TYR A 218 -0.01 -17.77 13.32
CA TYR A 218 -1.32 -18.10 12.74
C TYR A 218 -1.26 -19.06 11.54
N VAL A 219 -0.19 -19.02 10.74
CA VAL A 219 -0.09 -19.88 9.53
C VAL A 219 -0.17 -21.38 9.88
N PRO A 220 0.54 -21.91 10.91
CA PRO A 220 0.36 -23.30 11.34
C PRO A 220 -1.05 -23.60 11.82
N GLU A 221 -1.69 -22.66 12.54
CA GLU A 221 -3.08 -22.80 12.99
C GLU A 221 -4.06 -22.92 11.81
N MET A 222 -3.90 -22.07 10.79
CA MET A 222 -4.71 -22.12 9.56
C MET A 222 -4.56 -23.47 8.84
N LYS A 223 -3.34 -24.01 8.76
CA LYS A 223 -3.09 -25.35 8.17
C LYS A 223 -3.77 -26.44 9.00
N GLN A 224 -3.72 -26.37 10.32
CA GLN A 224 -4.42 -27.31 11.21
C GLN A 224 -5.93 -27.24 11.06
N LYS A 225 -6.48 -26.04 10.80
CA LYS A 225 -7.91 -25.82 10.52
C LYS A 225 -8.32 -26.16 9.08
N GLY A 226 -7.42 -26.70 8.28
CA GLY A 226 -7.73 -27.27 6.98
C GLY A 226 -7.52 -26.36 5.78
N ALA A 227 -6.76 -25.26 5.91
CA ALA A 227 -6.35 -24.48 4.74
C ALA A 227 -5.42 -25.31 3.84
N ASP A 228 -5.78 -25.47 2.57
CA ASP A 228 -4.97 -26.13 1.56
C ASP A 228 -3.82 -25.24 1.11
N ILE A 229 -4.12 -23.98 0.80
CA ILE A 229 -3.14 -22.95 0.45
C ILE A 229 -3.39 -21.70 1.32
N ILE A 230 -2.34 -20.90 1.51
CA ILE A 230 -2.39 -19.67 2.30
C ILE A 230 -1.85 -18.51 1.47
N VAL A 231 -2.68 -17.46 1.35
CA VAL A 231 -2.38 -16.19 0.71
C VAL A 231 -2.22 -15.12 1.79
N ALA A 232 -1.05 -14.50 1.87
CA ALA A 232 -0.82 -13.36 2.74
C ALA A 232 -1.19 -12.06 2.00
N LEU A 233 -2.05 -11.25 2.63
CA LEU A 233 -2.37 -9.89 2.23
C LEU A 233 -1.56 -8.97 3.17
N ALA A 234 -0.34 -8.65 2.76
CA ALA A 234 0.65 -8.02 3.60
C ALA A 234 0.81 -6.55 3.21
N HIS A 235 0.04 -5.66 3.86
CA HIS A 235 0.21 -4.23 3.62
C HIS A 235 1.51 -3.74 4.28
N THR A 236 2.64 -4.02 3.65
CA THR A 236 4.01 -3.70 4.08
C THR A 236 4.93 -3.69 2.87
N GLY A 237 6.00 -2.91 2.89
CA GLY A 237 6.95 -2.84 1.79
C GLY A 237 7.95 -4.00 1.75
N PRO A 238 8.75 -4.08 0.68
CA PRO A 238 9.84 -5.06 0.55
C PRO A 238 11.11 -4.57 1.26
N SER A 239 11.91 -5.52 1.77
CA SER A 239 13.25 -5.23 2.30
C SER A 239 14.20 -6.39 2.05
N ASP A 240 15.42 -6.07 1.59
CA ASP A 240 16.56 -6.99 1.50
C ASP A 240 17.51 -6.89 2.71
N GLU A 241 17.26 -5.97 3.63
CA GLU A 241 18.05 -5.82 4.86
C GLU A 241 17.87 -7.03 5.79
N PRO A 242 18.78 -7.29 6.72
CA PRO A 242 18.57 -8.31 7.72
C PRO A 242 17.30 -8.05 8.54
N TYR A 243 16.51 -9.09 8.77
CA TYR A 243 15.28 -8.98 9.53
C TYR A 243 15.51 -8.37 10.92
N GLN A 244 14.67 -7.41 11.24
CA GLN A 244 14.56 -6.81 12.57
C GLN A 244 13.11 -6.91 13.06
N GLU A 245 12.94 -7.28 14.33
CA GLU A 245 11.60 -7.35 14.92
C GLU A 245 10.94 -5.97 14.92
N GLY A 246 9.66 -5.92 14.50
CA GLY A 246 8.91 -4.68 14.37
C GLY A 246 9.25 -3.87 13.11
N ALA A 247 9.96 -4.45 12.14
CA ALA A 247 10.28 -3.80 10.88
C ALA A 247 9.00 -3.35 10.15
N GLU A 248 9.05 -2.13 9.59
CA GLU A 248 7.99 -1.57 8.75
C GLU A 248 7.83 -2.37 7.46
N ASN A 249 8.95 -2.65 6.78
CA ASN A 249 8.99 -3.33 5.49
C ASN A 249 9.35 -4.80 5.69
N SER A 250 8.37 -5.68 5.62
CA SER A 250 8.50 -7.08 6.00
C SER A 250 8.03 -8.09 4.93
N ALA A 251 7.64 -7.64 3.73
CA ALA A 251 7.07 -8.52 2.71
C ALA A 251 8.01 -9.70 2.35
N PHE A 252 9.29 -9.42 2.06
CA PHE A 252 10.24 -10.46 1.64
C PHE A 252 10.61 -11.45 2.75
N TYR A 253 10.42 -11.10 4.04
CA TYR A 253 10.63 -12.04 5.14
C TYR A 253 9.46 -13.02 5.29
N LEU A 254 8.27 -12.67 4.82
CA LEU A 254 7.12 -13.57 4.85
C LEU A 254 7.31 -14.79 3.93
N ALA A 255 8.15 -14.68 2.89
CA ALA A 255 8.53 -15.81 2.05
C ALA A 255 9.30 -16.91 2.80
N ASP A 256 9.91 -16.59 3.95
CA ASP A 256 10.56 -17.57 4.83
C ASP A 256 9.59 -18.28 5.78
N VAL A 257 8.35 -17.79 5.91
CA VAL A 257 7.34 -18.43 6.77
C VAL A 257 6.76 -19.66 6.05
N PRO A 258 6.98 -20.88 6.60
CA PRO A 258 6.51 -22.09 5.95
C PRO A 258 5.00 -22.06 5.72
N HIS A 259 4.57 -22.55 4.55
CA HIS A 259 3.17 -22.65 4.14
C HIS A 259 2.48 -21.33 3.72
N ILE A 260 3.18 -20.23 3.61
CA ILE A 260 2.69 -19.11 2.81
C ILE A 260 2.95 -19.46 1.34
N ASP A 261 1.89 -19.48 0.54
CA ASP A 261 1.92 -19.98 -0.84
C ASP A 261 1.88 -18.87 -1.88
N ALA A 262 1.39 -17.67 -1.51
CA ALA A 262 1.43 -16.46 -2.31
C ALA A 262 1.36 -15.23 -1.39
N ILE A 263 1.94 -14.10 -1.83
CA ILE A 263 1.97 -12.84 -1.09
C ILE A 263 1.52 -11.71 -2.00
N VAL A 264 0.50 -10.97 -1.57
CA VAL A 264 0.17 -9.65 -2.12
C VAL A 264 0.67 -8.64 -1.12
N PHE A 265 1.47 -7.67 -1.57
CA PHE A 265 2.04 -6.67 -0.70
C PHE A 265 1.90 -5.24 -1.28
N GLY A 266 2.18 -4.19 -0.49
CA GLY A 266 1.87 -2.80 -0.84
C GLY A 266 2.68 -1.79 -0.04
N HIS A 267 2.04 -0.70 0.43
CA HIS A 267 2.57 0.32 1.32
C HIS A 267 3.66 1.21 0.70
N SER A 268 4.68 0.65 0.11
CA SER A 268 5.81 1.41 -0.47
C SER A 268 5.53 2.01 -1.84
N HIS A 269 4.34 1.81 -2.41
CA HIS A 269 3.88 2.31 -3.70
C HIS A 269 4.78 1.93 -4.89
N ARG A 270 5.61 0.90 -4.73
CA ARG A 270 6.51 0.41 -5.78
C ARG A 270 5.80 -0.65 -6.62
N LEU A 271 6.45 -1.09 -7.67
CA LEU A 271 5.96 -2.16 -8.55
C LEU A 271 6.80 -3.42 -8.36
N PHE A 272 6.18 -4.56 -8.09
CA PHE A 272 6.84 -5.86 -8.07
C PHE A 272 5.97 -6.92 -8.76
N PRO A 273 6.55 -7.70 -9.70
CA PRO A 273 7.94 -7.68 -10.17
C PRO A 273 8.29 -6.45 -11.03
N ASN A 274 9.52 -5.92 -10.85
CA ASN A 274 10.04 -4.79 -11.62
C ASN A 274 11.57 -4.81 -11.67
N LYS A 275 12.16 -4.15 -12.69
CA LYS A 275 13.62 -4.06 -12.90
C LYS A 275 14.38 -3.46 -11.73
N GLU A 276 13.77 -2.61 -10.92
CA GLU A 276 14.39 -2.04 -9.74
C GLU A 276 14.83 -3.10 -8.70
N PHE A 277 14.16 -4.27 -8.70
CA PHE A 277 14.50 -5.41 -7.84
C PHE A 277 15.43 -6.43 -8.50
N ALA A 278 15.98 -6.14 -9.68
CA ALA A 278 16.86 -7.07 -10.39
C ALA A 278 18.16 -7.41 -9.64
N LYS A 279 18.54 -6.56 -8.67
CA LYS A 279 19.70 -6.77 -7.81
C LYS A 279 19.37 -7.39 -6.45
N SER A 280 18.10 -7.57 -6.14
CA SER A 280 17.69 -8.25 -4.90
C SER A 280 18.15 -9.71 -4.95
N PRO A 281 18.89 -10.20 -3.97
CA PRO A 281 19.39 -11.58 -3.95
C PRO A 281 18.26 -12.62 -3.78
N ASN A 282 17.09 -12.16 -3.35
CA ASN A 282 15.96 -13.01 -3.02
C ASN A 282 14.89 -13.06 -4.12
N ALA A 283 14.91 -12.10 -5.08
CA ALA A 283 13.85 -11.93 -6.06
C ALA A 283 14.21 -12.50 -7.43
N ASP A 284 13.30 -13.29 -8.01
CA ASP A 284 13.26 -13.62 -9.43
C ASP A 284 12.21 -12.75 -10.12
N ILE A 285 12.64 -11.63 -10.68
CA ILE A 285 11.73 -10.67 -11.33
C ILE A 285 11.11 -11.19 -12.62
N ALA A 286 11.70 -12.19 -13.27
CA ALA A 286 11.15 -12.79 -14.47
C ALA A 286 9.94 -13.68 -14.13
N LYS A 287 9.99 -14.32 -13.00
CA LYS A 287 8.92 -15.18 -12.47
C LYS A 287 7.97 -14.44 -11.51
N GLY A 288 8.40 -13.31 -10.97
CA GLY A 288 7.66 -12.57 -9.95
C GLY A 288 7.61 -13.36 -8.63
N THR A 289 8.76 -13.87 -8.19
CA THR A 289 8.84 -14.63 -6.94
C THR A 289 9.95 -14.11 -6.03
N VAL A 290 9.75 -14.26 -4.72
CA VAL A 290 10.78 -14.06 -3.71
C VAL A 290 11.01 -15.40 -3.02
N LYS A 291 12.26 -15.89 -3.02
CA LYS A 291 12.60 -17.23 -2.50
C LYS A 291 11.70 -18.36 -3.04
N GLY A 292 11.19 -18.18 -4.26
CA GLY A 292 10.30 -19.11 -4.93
C GLY A 292 8.82 -19.00 -4.56
N VAL A 293 8.43 -18.08 -3.67
CA VAL A 293 7.03 -17.74 -3.38
C VAL A 293 6.57 -16.67 -4.36
N PRO A 294 5.46 -16.85 -5.11
CA PRO A 294 4.91 -15.80 -5.95
C PRO A 294 4.45 -14.59 -5.14
N GLU A 295 4.95 -13.42 -5.51
CA GLU A 295 4.64 -12.17 -4.83
C GLU A 295 4.31 -11.06 -5.82
N SER A 296 3.45 -10.13 -5.42
CA SER A 296 3.11 -8.99 -6.28
C SER A 296 2.74 -7.75 -5.50
N MET A 297 3.20 -6.58 -6.01
CA MET A 297 2.81 -5.25 -5.55
C MET A 297 2.44 -4.38 -6.75
N ALA A 298 1.19 -3.91 -6.80
CA ALA A 298 0.60 -3.28 -7.97
C ALA A 298 0.81 -1.75 -8.06
N GLY A 299 1.68 -1.19 -7.25
CA GLY A 299 1.87 0.27 -7.21
C GLY A 299 0.81 0.95 -6.36
N TYR A 300 0.17 1.99 -6.89
CA TYR A 300 -0.78 2.82 -6.14
C TYR A 300 -1.83 3.46 -7.07
N TRP A 301 -2.92 3.98 -6.51
CA TRP A 301 -4.00 4.71 -7.20
C TRP A 301 -4.65 3.90 -8.32
N ALA A 302 -4.62 2.58 -8.16
CA ALA A 302 -5.12 1.62 -9.14
C ALA A 302 -4.45 1.75 -10.53
N ASN A 303 -3.18 2.19 -10.59
CA ASN A 303 -2.43 2.33 -11.84
C ASN A 303 -2.02 0.98 -12.46
N ASN A 304 -2.06 -0.10 -11.67
CA ASN A 304 -1.87 -1.48 -12.11
C ASN A 304 -2.81 -2.41 -11.33
N ILE A 305 -2.95 -3.62 -11.82
CA ILE A 305 -3.46 -4.76 -11.06
C ILE A 305 -2.39 -5.84 -10.93
N SER A 306 -2.39 -6.56 -9.81
CA SER A 306 -1.59 -7.77 -9.63
C SER A 306 -2.31 -8.99 -10.19
N VAL A 307 -1.58 -9.87 -10.86
CA VAL A 307 -2.05 -11.19 -11.32
C VAL A 307 -1.05 -12.23 -10.87
N ILE A 308 -1.44 -13.12 -9.96
CA ILE A 308 -0.65 -14.25 -9.50
C ILE A 308 -1.33 -15.53 -10.00
N ASP A 309 -0.63 -16.31 -10.82
CA ASP A 309 -1.10 -17.58 -11.32
C ASP A 309 -0.41 -18.72 -10.56
N LEU A 310 -1.20 -19.57 -9.89
CA LEU A 310 -0.74 -20.77 -9.20
C LEU A 310 -1.18 -22.01 -9.94
N THR A 311 -0.26 -22.96 -10.14
CA THR A 311 -0.57 -24.33 -10.54
C THR A 311 -0.60 -25.19 -9.28
N LEU A 312 -1.76 -25.72 -8.95
CA LEU A 312 -1.99 -26.58 -7.80
C LEU A 312 -2.02 -28.04 -8.26
N ALA A 313 -1.34 -28.92 -7.52
CA ALA A 313 -1.41 -30.36 -7.72
C ALA A 313 -1.96 -31.05 -6.47
N GLN A 314 -2.82 -32.04 -6.66
CA GLN A 314 -3.36 -32.81 -5.55
C GLN A 314 -2.50 -34.04 -5.30
N HIS A 315 -1.87 -34.10 -4.12
CA HIS A 315 -1.08 -35.25 -3.67
C HIS A 315 -1.66 -35.83 -2.38
N ASN A 316 -1.99 -37.12 -2.37
CA ASN A 316 -2.60 -37.78 -1.20
C ASN A 316 -3.84 -37.03 -0.64
N GLY A 317 -4.67 -36.51 -1.52
CA GLY A 317 -5.90 -35.77 -1.16
C GLY A 317 -5.66 -34.34 -0.68
N LYS A 318 -4.43 -33.83 -0.66
CA LYS A 318 -4.08 -32.45 -0.26
C LYS A 318 -3.63 -31.65 -1.47
N TRP A 319 -4.05 -30.41 -1.55
CA TRP A 319 -3.57 -29.47 -2.56
C TRP A 319 -2.24 -28.85 -2.13
N LEU A 320 -1.31 -28.77 -3.09
CA LEU A 320 0.00 -28.13 -2.92
C LEU A 320 0.29 -27.25 -4.14
N VAL A 321 1.00 -26.15 -3.93
CA VAL A 321 1.49 -25.31 -5.03
C VAL A 321 2.66 -26.02 -5.71
N ALA A 322 2.46 -26.44 -6.96
CA ALA A 322 3.48 -27.06 -7.80
C ALA A 322 4.32 -26.02 -8.54
N ASP A 323 3.70 -24.92 -8.97
CA ASP A 323 4.35 -23.78 -9.61
C ASP A 323 3.55 -22.49 -9.40
N GLY A 324 4.20 -21.33 -9.54
CA GLY A 324 3.55 -20.06 -9.44
C GLY A 324 4.35 -18.94 -10.08
N LYS A 325 3.65 -17.93 -10.57
CA LYS A 325 4.24 -16.72 -11.13
C LYS A 325 3.37 -15.51 -10.84
N ALA A 326 3.98 -14.33 -10.81
CA ALA A 326 3.29 -13.08 -10.67
C ALA A 326 3.66 -12.11 -11.79
N VAL A 327 2.68 -11.33 -12.24
CA VAL A 327 2.85 -10.27 -13.23
C VAL A 327 1.97 -9.07 -12.87
N LEU A 328 2.33 -7.90 -13.38
CA LEU A 328 1.52 -6.69 -13.29
C LEU A 328 0.83 -6.40 -14.62
N ARG A 329 -0.38 -5.84 -14.55
CA ARG A 329 -1.09 -5.31 -15.72
C ARG A 329 -1.36 -3.84 -15.50
N PRO A 330 -0.66 -2.94 -16.23
CA PRO A 330 -0.86 -1.51 -16.12
C PRO A 330 -2.15 -1.07 -16.82
N ILE A 331 -2.83 -0.07 -16.28
CA ILE A 331 -3.96 0.59 -16.95
C ILE A 331 -3.51 1.61 -17.98
N TYR A 332 -2.23 2.00 -17.97
CA TYR A 332 -1.64 3.00 -18.84
C TYR A 332 -0.31 2.51 -19.42
N ASP A 333 -0.19 2.55 -20.73
CA ASP A 333 1.06 2.28 -21.45
C ASP A 333 1.88 3.56 -21.51
N ALA A 334 2.94 3.64 -20.70
CA ALA A 334 3.81 4.81 -20.62
C ALA A 334 4.65 5.03 -21.89
N GLU A 335 4.97 3.98 -22.65
CA GLU A 335 5.76 4.08 -23.89
C GLU A 335 4.90 4.68 -25.01
N ASN A 336 3.68 4.18 -25.17
CA ASN A 336 2.74 4.65 -26.20
C ASN A 336 1.86 5.81 -25.73
N LYS A 337 1.99 6.22 -24.46
CA LYS A 337 1.24 7.34 -23.82
C LYS A 337 -0.28 7.22 -23.99
N LYS A 338 -0.84 6.05 -23.74
CA LYS A 338 -2.27 5.78 -23.86
C LYS A 338 -2.76 4.79 -22.82
N ALA A 339 -4.05 4.88 -22.51
CA ALA A 339 -4.73 3.88 -21.69
C ALA A 339 -4.67 2.49 -22.35
N THR A 340 -4.55 1.45 -21.56
CA THR A 340 -4.61 0.04 -22.02
C THR A 340 -6.03 -0.48 -22.07
N THR A 341 -6.97 0.21 -21.42
CA THR A 341 -8.38 -0.17 -21.33
C THR A 341 -9.27 1.06 -21.08
N GLU A 342 -10.54 0.94 -21.40
CA GLU A 342 -11.57 1.93 -21.04
C GLU A 342 -12.02 1.75 -19.59
N SER A 343 -12.64 2.77 -19.02
CA SER A 343 -13.25 2.71 -17.70
C SER A 343 -14.49 1.82 -17.69
N ASP A 344 -14.67 1.08 -16.60
CA ASP A 344 -15.84 0.24 -16.36
C ASP A 344 -17.10 1.09 -16.25
N ALA A 345 -18.08 0.86 -17.13
CA ALA A 345 -19.29 1.67 -17.21
C ALA A 345 -20.19 1.54 -15.97
N GLU A 346 -20.25 0.35 -15.35
CA GLU A 346 -21.04 0.11 -14.15
C GLU A 346 -20.50 0.91 -12.97
N LEU A 347 -19.18 0.84 -12.73
CA LEU A 347 -18.55 1.61 -11.66
C LEU A 347 -18.54 3.11 -11.94
N THR A 348 -18.41 3.53 -13.19
CA THR A 348 -18.52 4.95 -13.57
C THR A 348 -19.92 5.48 -13.24
N ALA A 349 -20.97 4.72 -13.52
CA ALA A 349 -22.34 5.10 -13.18
C ALA A 349 -22.58 5.10 -11.66
N LEU A 350 -22.05 4.10 -10.94
CA LEU A 350 -22.11 4.02 -9.48
C LEU A 350 -21.45 5.24 -8.81
N LEU A 351 -20.32 5.66 -9.30
CA LEU A 351 -19.53 6.74 -8.71
C LEU A 351 -19.98 8.14 -9.12
N LYS A 352 -20.82 8.28 -10.16
CA LYS A 352 -21.22 9.58 -10.69
C LYS A 352 -21.73 10.55 -9.62
N PRO A 353 -22.63 10.19 -8.70
CA PRO A 353 -23.13 11.11 -7.68
C PRO A 353 -22.05 11.62 -6.74
N VAL A 354 -21.14 10.76 -6.28
CA VAL A 354 -20.06 11.15 -5.38
C VAL A 354 -18.97 11.93 -6.13
N HIS A 355 -18.72 11.62 -7.39
CA HIS A 355 -17.82 12.36 -8.26
C HIS A 355 -18.27 13.82 -8.41
N GLU A 356 -19.53 14.07 -8.77
CA GLU A 356 -20.10 15.40 -8.91
C GLU A 356 -20.06 16.18 -7.59
N ALA A 357 -20.48 15.54 -6.49
CA ALA A 357 -20.44 16.16 -5.16
C ALA A 357 -19.01 16.47 -4.68
N THR A 358 -18.03 15.66 -5.03
CA THR A 358 -16.62 15.91 -4.71
C THR A 358 -16.09 17.10 -5.50
N ARG A 359 -16.41 17.21 -6.79
CA ARG A 359 -16.02 18.38 -7.59
C ARG A 359 -16.56 19.67 -7.01
N GLU A 360 -17.83 19.70 -6.58
CA GLU A 360 -18.42 20.86 -5.90
C GLU A 360 -17.73 21.15 -4.56
N PHE A 361 -17.39 20.11 -3.79
CA PHE A 361 -16.71 20.24 -2.50
C PHE A 361 -15.33 20.87 -2.64
N VAL A 362 -14.51 20.39 -3.58
CA VAL A 362 -13.14 20.90 -3.78
C VAL A 362 -13.10 22.25 -4.49
N ALA A 363 -14.18 22.67 -5.14
CA ALA A 363 -14.32 23.98 -5.78
C ALA A 363 -14.72 25.09 -4.80
N GLN A 364 -15.01 24.79 -3.52
CA GLN A 364 -15.39 25.82 -2.54
C GLN A 364 -14.25 26.81 -2.32
N PRO A 365 -14.52 28.14 -2.41
CA PRO A 365 -13.50 29.15 -2.23
C PRO A 365 -13.04 29.24 -0.77
N ILE A 366 -11.74 29.35 -0.54
CA ILE A 366 -11.11 29.48 0.78
C ILE A 366 -10.24 30.72 0.94
N GLY A 367 -9.92 31.43 -0.15
CA GLY A 367 -9.05 32.60 -0.11
C GLY A 367 -8.67 33.12 -1.48
N LYS A 368 -7.59 33.93 -1.52
CA LYS A 368 -7.04 34.46 -2.78
C LYS A 368 -5.51 34.46 -2.73
N ALA A 369 -4.88 34.09 -3.82
CA ALA A 369 -3.45 34.25 -4.07
C ALA A 369 -3.19 35.53 -4.86
N THR A 370 -2.20 36.30 -4.45
CA THR A 370 -1.77 37.52 -5.12
C THR A 370 -0.81 37.26 -6.28
N ASP A 371 -0.19 36.07 -6.30
CA ASP A 371 0.73 35.60 -7.32
C ASP A 371 0.65 34.06 -7.46
N ASN A 372 1.30 33.52 -8.51
CA ASN A 372 1.40 32.08 -8.73
C ASN A 372 2.29 31.41 -7.68
N MET A 373 1.95 30.18 -7.29
CA MET A 373 2.77 29.34 -6.42
C MET A 373 2.96 27.99 -7.12
N TYR A 374 4.20 27.70 -7.56
CA TYR A 374 4.57 26.47 -8.25
C TYR A 374 5.74 25.78 -7.56
N SER A 375 5.62 24.48 -7.29
CA SER A 375 6.60 23.71 -6.53
C SER A 375 7.79 23.17 -7.37
N TYR A 376 8.01 23.70 -8.58
CA TYR A 376 9.01 23.18 -9.51
C TYR A 376 10.45 23.18 -8.95
N LEU A 377 10.75 24.11 -8.08
CA LEU A 377 12.10 24.28 -7.50
C LEU A 377 12.15 24.05 -5.99
N ALA A 378 11.07 23.55 -5.39
CA ALA A 378 10.95 23.40 -3.92
C ALA A 378 12.01 22.52 -3.27
N LEU A 379 12.67 21.64 -4.04
CA LEU A 379 13.78 20.81 -3.54
C LEU A 379 15.14 21.51 -3.54
N VAL A 380 15.28 22.65 -4.25
CA VAL A 380 16.59 23.26 -4.49
C VAL A 380 16.65 24.75 -4.11
N GLN A 381 15.53 25.34 -3.76
CA GLN A 381 15.45 26.73 -3.30
C GLN A 381 14.22 26.98 -2.43
N ASP A 382 14.17 28.14 -1.81
CA ASP A 382 12.96 28.64 -1.13
C ASP A 382 11.79 28.76 -2.11
N ASP A 383 10.62 28.25 -1.71
CA ASP A 383 9.48 28.03 -2.61
C ASP A 383 8.17 28.45 -1.95
N PRO A 384 7.32 29.22 -2.64
CA PRO A 384 6.07 29.73 -2.08
C PRO A 384 5.08 28.61 -1.67
N THR A 385 5.12 27.44 -2.30
CA THR A 385 4.24 26.32 -1.93
C THR A 385 4.61 25.73 -0.58
N ILE A 386 5.90 25.69 -0.24
CA ILE A 386 6.38 25.24 1.05
C ILE A 386 6.23 26.34 2.10
N GLN A 387 6.49 27.59 1.71
CA GLN A 387 6.34 28.74 2.59
C GLN A 387 4.90 28.90 3.12
N ILE A 388 3.89 28.77 2.28
CA ILE A 388 2.48 28.92 2.72
C ILE A 388 2.09 27.83 3.71
N VAL A 389 2.56 26.60 3.52
CA VAL A 389 2.33 25.47 4.45
C VAL A 389 3.01 25.76 5.79
N ASN A 390 4.29 26.14 5.77
CA ASN A 390 5.04 26.49 6.98
C ASN A 390 4.39 27.66 7.75
N GLN A 391 3.94 28.68 7.05
CA GLN A 391 3.24 29.82 7.65
C GLN A 391 1.91 29.39 8.29
N ALA A 392 1.13 28.53 7.64
CA ALA A 392 -0.13 28.01 8.18
C ALA A 392 0.10 27.19 9.45
N GLN A 393 1.09 26.28 9.45
CA GLN A 393 1.48 25.49 10.62
C GLN A 393 1.92 26.40 11.79
N LYS A 394 2.81 27.35 11.50
CA LYS A 394 3.30 28.31 12.49
C LYS A 394 2.17 29.15 13.08
N ALA A 395 1.31 29.72 12.25
CA ALA A 395 0.17 30.53 12.70
C ALA A 395 -0.81 29.74 13.60
N TYR A 396 -1.03 28.47 13.27
CA TYR A 396 -1.85 27.60 14.13
C TYR A 396 -1.19 27.35 15.48
N VAL A 397 0.11 27.04 15.50
CA VAL A 397 0.85 26.79 16.75
C VAL A 397 0.94 28.06 17.59
N GLU A 398 1.20 29.23 16.99
CA GLU A 398 1.22 30.53 17.69
C GLU A 398 -0.12 30.83 18.38
N LYS A 399 -1.24 30.43 17.78
CA LYS A 399 -2.58 30.59 18.37
C LYS A 399 -2.79 29.70 19.60
N VAL A 400 -2.23 28.50 19.63
CA VAL A 400 -2.41 27.53 20.74
C VAL A 400 -1.31 27.60 21.79
N ALA A 401 -0.12 28.07 21.44
CA ALA A 401 1.05 28.15 22.32
C ALA A 401 0.81 28.86 23.65
N PRO A 402 0.02 29.96 23.74
CA PRO A 402 -0.24 30.62 25.02
C PRO A 402 -0.94 29.73 26.05
N SER A 403 -1.63 28.67 25.60
CA SER A 403 -2.30 27.70 26.48
C SER A 403 -1.40 26.54 26.91
N VAL A 404 -0.18 26.46 26.40
CA VAL A 404 0.75 25.35 26.64
C VAL A 404 2.01 25.84 27.35
N ALA A 405 2.08 25.64 28.66
CA ALA A 405 3.19 26.13 29.49
C ALA A 405 4.59 25.73 28.99
N ALA A 406 4.73 24.56 28.41
CA ALA A 406 5.99 24.07 27.85
C ALA A 406 6.51 24.87 26.64
N MET A 407 5.68 25.69 26.01
CA MET A 407 6.01 26.52 24.85
C MET A 407 6.35 27.98 25.24
N ALA A 408 6.18 28.34 26.49
CA ALA A 408 6.36 29.74 26.97
C ALA A 408 7.78 30.24 26.70
N GLY A 409 7.88 31.38 25.98
CA GLY A 409 9.16 32.04 25.67
C GLY A 409 10.06 31.37 24.67
N LEU A 410 9.62 30.26 24.02
CA LEU A 410 10.37 29.58 22.98
C LEU A 410 9.99 30.12 21.58
N PRO A 411 10.97 30.28 20.68
CA PRO A 411 10.69 30.61 19.29
C PRO A 411 9.99 29.43 18.60
N ILE A 412 8.98 29.73 17.77
CA ILE A 412 8.26 28.75 16.97
C ILE A 412 8.84 28.73 15.56
N LEU A 413 9.41 27.60 15.19
CA LEU A 413 9.88 27.32 13.85
C LEU A 413 8.94 26.30 13.21
N SER A 414 8.90 26.26 11.88
CA SER A 414 8.12 25.29 11.13
C SER A 414 8.99 24.61 10.08
N ALA A 415 8.81 23.32 9.90
CA ALA A 415 9.40 22.53 8.84
C ALA A 415 8.29 21.91 8.00
N GLY A 416 8.37 22.06 6.69
CA GLY A 416 7.45 21.48 5.72
C GLY A 416 8.13 20.46 4.84
N ALA A 417 7.41 19.40 4.49
CA ALA A 417 7.86 18.43 3.50
C ALA A 417 7.34 18.82 2.10
N PRO A 418 8.19 18.80 1.07
CA PRO A 418 7.77 19.10 -0.30
C PRO A 418 7.16 17.85 -0.96
N PHE A 419 5.90 17.51 -0.65
CA PHE A 419 5.24 16.30 -1.12
C PHE A 419 5.10 16.21 -2.65
N LYS A 420 4.86 17.34 -3.33
CA LYS A 420 4.72 17.43 -4.78
C LYS A 420 5.76 18.39 -5.37
N ALA A 421 7.01 17.99 -5.37
CA ALA A 421 8.14 18.79 -5.83
C ALA A 421 8.95 18.08 -6.93
N GLY A 422 8.29 17.46 -7.90
CA GLY A 422 8.90 16.73 -9.00
C GLY A 422 8.80 15.22 -8.89
N GLY A 423 8.10 14.73 -7.87
CA GLY A 423 7.84 13.33 -7.68
C GLY A 423 9.10 12.51 -7.36
N ARG A 424 8.96 11.21 -7.55
CA ARG A 424 10.06 10.25 -7.44
C ARG A 424 10.96 10.33 -8.67
N LYS A 425 12.19 9.83 -8.54
CA LYS A 425 13.04 9.61 -9.71
C LYS A 425 12.24 8.91 -10.82
N ASN A 426 12.25 9.50 -12.01
CA ASN A 426 11.51 9.06 -13.19
C ASN A 426 10.00 9.37 -13.22
N ASP A 427 9.47 10.12 -12.26
CA ASP A 427 8.10 10.67 -12.33
C ASP A 427 8.13 12.22 -12.27
N PRO A 428 8.32 12.90 -13.40
CA PRO A 428 8.46 14.36 -13.45
C PRO A 428 7.10 15.09 -13.37
N THR A 429 6.00 14.41 -13.09
CA THR A 429 4.64 14.99 -13.19
C THR A 429 4.04 15.43 -11.87
N GLY A 430 4.69 15.14 -10.75
CA GLY A 430 4.19 15.42 -9.40
C GLY A 430 4.52 16.82 -8.90
N TYR A 431 3.98 17.87 -9.53
CA TYR A 431 4.11 19.26 -9.08
C TYR A 431 2.79 19.84 -8.63
N THR A 432 2.85 20.77 -7.65
CA THR A 432 1.75 21.65 -7.27
C THR A 432 1.80 22.91 -8.12
N GLU A 433 0.66 23.27 -8.71
CA GLU A 433 0.49 24.47 -9.54
C GLU A 433 -0.74 25.25 -9.06
N VAL A 434 -0.52 26.27 -8.24
CA VAL A 434 -1.55 27.16 -7.76
C VAL A 434 -1.42 28.50 -8.48
N ASN A 435 -2.40 28.82 -9.30
CA ASN A 435 -2.42 30.08 -10.05
C ASN A 435 -2.90 31.25 -9.18
N LYS A 436 -2.45 32.45 -9.52
CA LYS A 436 -2.96 33.72 -9.00
C LYS A 436 -4.48 33.80 -9.17
N GLY A 437 -5.17 34.24 -8.13
CA GLY A 437 -6.62 34.42 -8.15
C GLY A 437 -7.32 33.81 -6.96
N GLU A 438 -8.54 33.34 -7.15
CA GLU A 438 -9.30 32.64 -6.12
C GLU A 438 -8.66 31.30 -5.78
N LEU A 439 -8.52 31.05 -4.48
CA LEU A 439 -8.07 29.76 -3.95
C LEU A 439 -9.28 28.95 -3.49
N THR A 440 -9.28 27.69 -3.85
CA THR A 440 -10.31 26.74 -3.45
C THR A 440 -9.74 25.67 -2.52
N PHE A 441 -10.59 24.84 -1.92
CA PHE A 441 -10.17 23.68 -1.13
C PHE A 441 -9.25 22.76 -1.92
N ARG A 442 -9.47 22.62 -3.24
CA ARG A 442 -8.59 21.89 -4.17
C ARG A 442 -7.14 22.34 -4.08
N ASN A 443 -6.90 23.65 -4.05
CA ASN A 443 -5.55 24.20 -3.96
C ASN A 443 -4.89 23.88 -2.63
N ALA A 444 -5.64 23.94 -1.51
CA ALA A 444 -5.11 23.53 -0.21
C ALA A 444 -4.78 22.04 -0.15
N ALA A 445 -5.65 21.19 -0.68
CA ALA A 445 -5.41 19.74 -0.75
C ALA A 445 -4.23 19.40 -1.67
N ASP A 446 -4.01 20.17 -2.75
CA ASP A 446 -2.85 19.98 -3.63
C ASP A 446 -1.53 20.44 -3.00
N LEU A 447 -1.57 21.46 -2.14
CA LEU A 447 -0.41 21.92 -1.35
C LEU A 447 -0.04 20.93 -0.24
N TYR A 448 -1.02 20.22 0.34
CA TYR A 448 -0.83 19.28 1.43
C TYR A 448 -1.73 18.04 1.27
N LEU A 449 -1.15 16.95 0.77
CA LEU A 449 -1.89 15.77 0.31
C LEU A 449 -2.45 14.87 1.43
N TYR A 450 -1.85 14.89 2.62
CA TYR A 450 -2.14 13.93 3.66
C TYR A 450 -2.80 14.56 4.89
N PRO A 451 -3.80 13.94 5.52
CA PRO A 451 -4.46 14.45 6.73
C PRO A 451 -3.58 14.22 7.98
N ASN A 452 -2.34 14.69 7.94
CA ASN A 452 -1.39 14.51 9.03
C ASN A 452 -1.77 15.35 10.25
N THR A 453 -1.47 14.84 11.44
CA THR A 453 -1.57 15.60 12.67
C THR A 453 -0.36 16.53 12.83
N LEU A 454 -0.64 17.81 13.14
CA LEU A 454 0.42 18.77 13.47
C LEU A 454 1.06 18.41 14.82
N VAL A 455 2.35 18.19 14.82
CA VAL A 455 3.14 17.85 16.00
C VAL A 455 4.12 18.98 16.31
N VAL A 456 4.27 19.33 17.58
CA VAL A 456 5.26 20.29 18.05
C VAL A 456 6.27 19.57 18.95
N VAL A 457 7.54 19.68 18.60
CA VAL A 457 8.66 19.10 19.37
C VAL A 457 9.53 20.20 19.92
N LYS A 458 10.08 20.01 21.13
CA LYS A 458 11.09 20.87 21.69
C LYS A 458 12.45 20.35 21.23
N ALA A 459 13.22 21.21 20.54
CA ALA A 459 14.54 20.88 20.05
C ALA A 459 15.56 21.95 20.48
N THR A 460 16.81 21.55 20.62
CA THR A 460 17.95 22.45 20.82
C THR A 460 18.49 22.96 19.47
N GLY A 461 19.30 24.03 19.50
CA GLY A 461 19.98 24.52 18.29
C GLY A 461 20.93 23.49 17.68
N GLU A 462 21.53 22.62 18.50
CA GLU A 462 22.42 21.54 18.06
C GLU A 462 21.66 20.45 17.29
N GLU A 463 20.53 19.99 17.83
CA GLU A 463 19.66 19.03 17.16
C GLU A 463 19.09 19.59 15.84
N LEU A 464 18.72 20.86 15.80
CA LEU A 464 18.28 21.52 14.57
C LEU A 464 19.43 21.61 13.53
N LYS A 465 20.64 21.89 13.97
CA LYS A 465 21.82 21.88 13.08
C LYS A 465 22.04 20.48 12.49
N GLU A 466 22.01 19.44 13.32
CA GLU A 466 22.17 18.06 12.86
C GLU A 466 21.07 17.67 11.86
N TRP A 467 19.84 18.09 12.10
CA TRP A 467 18.73 17.85 11.15
C TRP A 467 18.97 18.55 9.80
N LEU A 468 19.42 19.80 9.81
CA LEU A 468 19.77 20.53 8.58
C LEU A 468 20.94 19.87 7.83
N GLU A 469 21.98 19.42 8.53
CA GLU A 469 23.11 18.70 7.93
C GLU A 469 22.66 17.35 7.32
N CYS A 470 21.77 16.63 8.00
CA CYS A 470 21.16 15.41 7.47
C CYS A 470 20.37 15.71 6.19
N SER A 471 19.53 16.75 6.19
CA SER A 471 18.74 17.16 5.02
C SER A 471 19.62 17.62 3.86
N ALA A 472 20.76 18.25 4.14
CA ALA A 472 21.73 18.65 3.11
C ALA A 472 22.37 17.46 2.38
N GLY A 473 22.31 16.25 2.96
CA GLY A 473 22.76 15.01 2.32
C GLY A 473 22.05 14.66 1.01
N MET A 474 20.90 15.31 0.72
CA MET A 474 20.22 15.17 -0.57
C MET A 474 20.95 15.81 -1.75
N PHE A 475 21.94 16.67 -1.50
CA PHE A 475 22.69 17.36 -2.54
C PHE A 475 23.98 16.64 -2.88
N LYS A 476 24.31 16.62 -4.17
CA LYS A 476 25.60 16.16 -4.65
C LYS A 476 26.65 17.25 -4.46
N GLN A 477 27.86 16.82 -4.15
CA GLN A 477 29.00 17.70 -4.22
C GLN A 477 29.24 18.09 -5.69
N ILE A 478 29.21 19.38 -5.97
CA ILE A 478 29.44 19.93 -7.32
C ILE A 478 30.92 20.13 -7.55
N ASP A 479 31.40 19.70 -8.72
CA ASP A 479 32.75 20.00 -9.20
C ASP A 479 32.77 21.39 -9.87
N PRO A 480 33.36 22.42 -9.22
CA PRO A 480 33.36 23.78 -9.77
C PRO A 480 34.28 23.94 -11.00
N THR A 481 35.08 22.91 -11.33
CA THR A 481 35.98 22.92 -12.49
C THR A 481 35.38 22.31 -13.74
N SER A 482 34.19 21.71 -13.63
CA SER A 482 33.50 21.04 -14.72
C SER A 482 32.64 22.02 -15.52
N ASP A 483 32.84 22.08 -16.82
CA ASP A 483 32.00 22.84 -17.76
C ASP A 483 30.68 22.07 -18.13
N LYS A 484 30.52 20.85 -17.64
CA LYS A 484 29.32 20.00 -17.96
C LYS A 484 28.21 20.26 -16.96
N PRO A 485 26.93 20.22 -17.39
CA PRO A 485 25.80 20.23 -16.47
C PRO A 485 25.89 19.11 -15.43
N GLN A 486 25.69 19.46 -14.16
CA GLN A 486 25.75 18.53 -13.04
C GLN A 486 24.39 18.48 -12.32
N SER A 487 23.96 17.29 -11.90
CA SER A 487 22.77 17.15 -11.09
C SER A 487 23.04 17.67 -9.67
N LEU A 488 22.17 18.54 -9.18
CA LEU A 488 22.24 19.02 -7.80
C LEU A 488 21.80 17.96 -6.79
N LEU A 489 20.82 17.12 -7.18
CA LEU A 489 20.21 16.15 -6.27
C LEU A 489 20.83 14.76 -6.45
N ASP A 490 21.04 14.08 -5.33
CA ASP A 490 21.46 12.69 -5.28
C ASP A 490 20.28 11.74 -5.16
N TRP A 491 19.59 11.52 -6.28
CA TRP A 491 18.41 10.64 -6.36
C TRP A 491 18.69 9.16 -6.03
N ASP A 492 19.96 8.73 -6.07
CA ASP A 492 20.34 7.35 -5.82
C ASP A 492 20.79 7.12 -4.37
N GLY A 493 21.44 8.12 -3.78
CA GLY A 493 21.98 8.06 -2.42
C GLY A 493 21.01 8.58 -1.35
N PHE A 494 20.19 9.56 -1.70
CA PHE A 494 19.20 10.11 -0.79
C PHE A 494 17.85 9.44 -1.01
N ARG A 495 17.41 8.66 -0.04
CA ARG A 495 16.03 8.14 -0.02
C ARG A 495 15.12 9.28 0.36
N THR A 496 14.54 9.95 -0.63
CA THR A 496 13.43 10.87 -0.40
C THR A 496 12.29 10.08 0.24
N TYR A 497 11.69 10.63 1.27
CA TYR A 497 10.53 10.07 1.94
C TYR A 497 9.45 9.63 0.95
N ASN A 498 8.91 8.47 1.21
CA ASN A 498 7.62 8.07 0.68
C ASN A 498 6.53 8.80 1.40
#